data_2f326c090552e4e0a4af46920ce04d7e
#
_entry.id   2f326c090552e4e0a4af46920ce04d7e
#
_cell.length_a   1.000
_cell.length_b   1.000
_cell.length_c   1.000
_cell.angle_alpha   90.00
_cell.angle_beta   90.00
_cell.angle_gamma   90.00
#
_symmetry.space_group_name_H-M   'P 1'
#
loop_
_entity.id
_entity.type
_entity.pdbx_description
1 polymer ?
#
loop_
_entity_poly.entity_id
_entity_poly.type
_entity_poly.pdbx_seq_one_letter_code
_entity_poly.pdbx_strand_id
1 'polypeptide(L)'
;MIDFKVLPEALLFIAGAVPNTLFMAFVSIFFGILFGSFIAVLRLGNNMFINIFFAVFVSFFRAVPGIVQLFIVYYSLPYFLAPVFSAFSGTEVKPFDVSPYWSVYLCFILYNTAYQSENIRGALRSVDHGQYEAAVAMGMTSFRAFTRIVLPQAFVVALPAFFTYLSLIHISEPTRLALI
;
A
#
# COMPACT_ATOMS: atom_id res chain seq x y z
N MET A 1 15.94 23.22 27.80
CA MET A 1 15.75 22.51 29.08
C MET A 1 14.52 21.62 28.91
N ILE A 2 14.66 20.30 28.96
CA ILE A 2 13.53 19.37 28.80
C ILE A 2 12.74 19.39 30.12
N ASP A 3 11.46 19.75 30.07
CA ASP A 3 10.60 19.72 31.23
C ASP A 3 10.05 18.30 31.42
N PHE A 4 10.65 17.54 32.34
CA PHE A 4 10.26 16.16 32.63
C PHE A 4 8.84 16.03 33.21
N LYS A 5 8.20 17.14 33.64
CA LYS A 5 6.81 17.11 34.15
C LYS A 5 5.78 16.89 33.05
N VAL A 6 6.13 17.25 31.79
CA VAL A 6 5.25 17.06 30.60
C VAL A 6 5.33 15.64 30.05
N LEU A 7 6.37 14.87 30.42
CA LEU A 7 6.63 13.54 29.87
C LEU A 7 5.48 12.54 30.10
N PRO A 8 4.86 12.42 31.30
CA PRO A 8 3.76 11.48 31.52
C PRO A 8 2.52 11.82 30.68
N GLU A 9 2.17 13.10 30.57
CA GLU A 9 1.02 13.55 29.77
C GLU A 9 1.25 13.30 28.28
N ALA A 10 2.46 13.59 27.78
CA ALA A 10 2.84 13.31 26.40
C ALA A 10 2.79 11.81 26.09
N LEU A 11 3.28 10.96 27.01
CA LEU A 11 3.22 9.50 26.84
C LEU A 11 1.79 8.97 26.82
N LEU A 12 0.91 9.47 27.67
CA LEU A 12 -0.51 9.09 27.67
C LEU A 12 -1.21 9.54 26.38
N PHE A 13 -0.92 10.74 25.89
CA PHE A 13 -1.46 11.24 24.62
C PHE A 13 -1.01 10.38 23.45
N ILE A 14 0.29 10.07 23.38
CA ILE A 14 0.86 9.18 22.36
C ILE A 14 0.23 7.78 22.44
N ALA A 15 0.16 7.21 23.65
CA ALA A 15 -0.43 5.89 23.85
C ALA A 15 -1.91 5.84 23.38
N GLY A 16 -2.67 6.91 23.58
CA GLY A 16 -4.04 7.03 23.08
C GLY A 16 -4.15 7.10 21.57
N ALA A 17 -3.13 7.60 20.86
CA ALA A 17 -3.10 7.67 19.40
C ALA A 17 -2.65 6.35 18.73
N VAL A 18 -1.91 5.50 19.45
CA VAL A 18 -1.35 4.24 18.93
C VAL A 18 -2.41 3.33 18.29
N PRO A 19 -3.57 3.04 18.93
CA PRO A 19 -4.57 2.14 18.34
C PRO A 19 -5.07 2.61 16.98
N ASN A 20 -5.35 3.92 16.85
CA ASN A 20 -5.81 4.51 15.59
C ASN A 20 -4.72 4.41 14.50
N THR A 21 -3.48 4.69 14.84
CA THR A 21 -2.34 4.60 13.92
C THR A 21 -2.13 3.16 13.44
N LEU A 22 -2.18 2.19 14.35
CA LEU A 22 -2.06 0.77 14.01
C LEU A 22 -3.22 0.29 13.13
N PHE A 23 -4.45 0.73 13.42
CA PHE A 23 -5.61 0.39 12.61
C PHE A 23 -5.49 0.96 11.19
N MET A 24 -5.08 2.23 11.07
CA MET A 24 -4.84 2.87 9.76
C MET A 24 -3.75 2.15 8.97
N ALA A 25 -2.65 1.79 9.62
CA ALA A 25 -1.56 1.04 9.00
C ALA A 25 -2.05 -0.33 8.51
N PHE A 26 -2.76 -1.08 9.36
CA PHE A 26 -3.30 -2.39 9.02
C PHE A 26 -4.24 -2.31 7.80
N VAL A 27 -5.22 -1.40 7.82
CA VAL A 27 -6.17 -1.21 6.71
C VAL A 27 -5.42 -0.86 5.43
N SER A 28 -4.48 0.07 5.49
CA SER A 28 -3.72 0.51 4.32
C SER A 28 -2.85 -0.60 3.71
N ILE A 29 -2.22 -1.42 4.55
CA ILE A 29 -1.41 -2.55 4.12
C ILE A 29 -2.30 -3.64 3.53
N PHE A 30 -3.40 -3.98 4.20
CA PHE A 30 -4.33 -5.01 3.72
C PHE A 30 -4.86 -4.70 2.32
N PHE A 31 -5.40 -3.50 2.13
CA PHE A 31 -5.89 -3.08 0.81
C PHE A 31 -4.75 -2.86 -0.18
N GLY A 32 -3.59 -2.40 0.29
CA GLY A 32 -2.39 -2.27 -0.52
C GLY A 32 -1.91 -3.62 -1.10
N ILE A 33 -1.89 -4.67 -0.29
CA ILE A 33 -1.57 -6.03 -0.74
C ILE A 33 -2.64 -6.55 -1.70
N LEU A 34 -3.92 -6.36 -1.38
CA LEU A 34 -5.04 -6.83 -2.19
C LEU A 34 -5.00 -6.20 -3.60
N PHE A 35 -4.97 -4.88 -3.68
CA PHE A 35 -4.92 -4.17 -4.97
C PHE A 35 -3.55 -4.29 -5.65
N GLY A 36 -2.47 -4.33 -4.88
CA GLY A 36 -1.12 -4.57 -5.40
C GLY A 36 -0.98 -5.93 -6.06
N SER A 37 -1.55 -6.98 -5.45
CA SER A 37 -1.59 -8.32 -6.04
C SER A 37 -2.36 -8.34 -7.36
N PHE A 38 -3.51 -7.68 -7.39
CA PHE A 38 -4.32 -7.56 -8.60
C PHE A 38 -3.54 -6.87 -9.73
N ILE A 39 -2.92 -5.72 -9.44
CA ILE A 39 -2.09 -4.99 -10.41
C ILE A 39 -0.89 -5.84 -10.86
N ALA A 40 -0.22 -6.53 -9.93
CA ALA A 40 0.93 -7.38 -10.25
C ALA A 40 0.55 -8.47 -11.27
N VAL A 41 -0.57 -9.16 -11.03
CA VAL A 41 -1.07 -10.22 -11.93
C VAL A 41 -1.48 -9.64 -13.29
N LEU A 42 -2.19 -8.52 -13.33
CA LEU A 42 -2.55 -7.86 -14.59
C LEU A 42 -1.31 -7.50 -15.43
N ARG A 43 -0.24 -7.07 -14.78
CA ARG A 43 1.03 -6.69 -15.44
C ARG A 43 1.93 -7.87 -15.83
N LEU A 44 1.54 -9.10 -15.54
CA LEU A 44 2.16 -10.30 -16.13
C LEU A 44 1.62 -10.61 -17.52
N GLY A 45 0.44 -10.09 -17.86
CA GLY A 45 -0.17 -10.27 -19.17
C GLY A 45 0.53 -9.46 -20.27
N ASN A 46 0.24 -9.81 -21.53
CA ASN A 46 0.86 -9.19 -22.71
C ASN A 46 0.14 -7.91 -23.19
N ASN A 47 -0.87 -7.42 -22.47
CA ASN A 47 -1.60 -6.23 -22.88
C ASN A 47 -0.77 -4.97 -22.59
N MET A 48 -0.27 -4.35 -23.65
CA MET A 48 0.61 -3.17 -23.59
C MET A 48 -0.07 -1.98 -22.91
N PHE A 49 -1.36 -1.75 -23.16
CA PHE A 49 -2.08 -0.61 -22.56
C PHE A 49 -2.21 -0.76 -21.04
N ILE A 50 -2.58 -1.95 -20.56
CA ILE A 50 -2.66 -2.27 -19.13
C ILE A 50 -1.28 -2.10 -18.49
N ASN A 51 -0.24 -2.65 -19.13
CA ASN A 51 1.12 -2.58 -18.61
C ASN A 51 1.63 -1.14 -18.50
N ILE A 52 1.40 -0.30 -19.52
CA ILE A 52 1.84 1.10 -19.50
C ILE A 52 1.04 1.88 -18.44
N PHE A 53 -0.28 1.73 -18.40
CA PHE A 53 -1.14 2.44 -17.45
C PHE A 53 -0.69 2.18 -16.00
N PHE A 54 -0.57 0.91 -15.61
CA PHE A 54 -0.13 0.58 -14.25
C PHE A 54 1.36 0.83 -14.02
N ALA A 55 2.21 0.82 -15.04
CA ALA A 55 3.60 1.23 -14.89
C ALA A 55 3.71 2.72 -14.54
N VAL A 56 2.95 3.59 -15.22
CA VAL A 56 2.89 5.02 -14.91
C VAL A 56 2.36 5.25 -13.51
N PHE A 57 1.25 4.59 -13.14
CA PHE A 57 0.69 4.66 -11.79
C PHE A 57 1.74 4.30 -10.72
N VAL A 58 2.35 3.13 -10.85
CA VAL A 58 3.35 2.65 -9.89
C VAL A 58 4.57 3.55 -9.85
N SER A 59 5.05 4.01 -11.00
CA SER A 59 6.20 4.92 -11.08
C SER A 59 5.91 6.24 -10.39
N PHE A 60 4.73 6.81 -10.59
CA PHE A 60 4.31 8.05 -9.94
C PHE A 60 4.32 7.92 -8.40
N PHE A 61 3.61 6.89 -7.87
CA PHE A 61 3.50 6.71 -6.42
C PHE A 61 4.83 6.32 -5.74
N ARG A 62 5.78 5.77 -6.48
CA ARG A 62 7.12 5.44 -5.95
C ARG A 62 8.15 6.55 -6.12
N ALA A 63 7.96 7.45 -7.09
CA ALA A 63 8.88 8.55 -7.34
C ALA A 63 8.59 9.78 -6.47
N VAL A 64 7.32 10.03 -6.15
CA VAL A 64 6.92 11.19 -5.35
C VAL A 64 7.08 10.89 -3.86
N PRO A 65 7.70 11.75 -3.05
CA PRO A 65 7.78 11.55 -1.60
C PRO A 65 6.39 11.41 -0.96
N GLY A 66 6.23 10.43 -0.04
CA GLY A 66 4.92 10.10 0.55
C GLY A 66 4.24 11.29 1.22
N ILE A 67 5.00 12.17 1.87
CA ILE A 67 4.44 13.40 2.49
C ILE A 67 3.83 14.35 1.47
N VAL A 68 4.44 14.47 0.27
CA VAL A 68 3.92 15.31 -0.81
C VAL A 68 2.62 14.71 -1.36
N GLN A 69 2.58 13.39 -1.53
CA GLN A 69 1.35 12.68 -1.94
C GLN A 69 0.24 12.90 -0.93
N LEU A 70 0.56 12.79 0.37
CA LEU A 70 -0.41 13.02 1.43
C LEU A 70 -1.01 14.42 1.37
N PHE A 71 -0.19 15.47 1.18
CA PHE A 71 -0.70 16.84 1.05
C PHE A 71 -1.57 17.01 -0.21
N ILE A 72 -1.16 16.46 -1.35
CA ILE A 72 -1.97 16.52 -2.57
C ILE A 72 -3.34 15.89 -2.33
N VAL A 73 -3.39 14.67 -1.78
CA VAL A 73 -4.65 13.96 -1.53
C VAL A 73 -5.47 14.64 -0.44
N TYR A 74 -4.82 15.09 0.62
CA TYR A 74 -5.47 15.76 1.76
C TYR A 74 -6.22 17.03 1.34
N TYR A 75 -5.62 17.85 0.50
CA TYR A 75 -6.24 19.09 0.05
C TYR A 75 -7.17 18.91 -1.15
N SER A 76 -6.99 17.90 -2.00
CA SER A 76 -7.82 17.72 -3.19
C SER A 76 -9.04 16.81 -2.96
N LEU A 77 -8.88 15.71 -2.21
CA LEU A 77 -9.93 14.69 -2.07
C LEU A 77 -11.25 15.22 -1.48
N PRO A 78 -11.27 16.09 -0.47
CA PRO A 78 -12.51 16.64 0.06
C PRO A 78 -13.38 17.35 -0.98
N TYR A 79 -12.77 18.03 -1.95
CA TYR A 79 -13.50 18.70 -3.03
C TYR A 79 -14.17 17.71 -3.98
N PHE A 80 -13.63 16.49 -4.14
CA PHE A 80 -14.26 15.43 -4.93
C PHE A 80 -15.32 14.66 -4.14
N LEU A 81 -15.09 14.47 -2.84
CA LEU A 81 -16.02 13.69 -2.00
C LEU A 81 -17.24 14.50 -1.54
N ALA A 82 -17.11 15.80 -1.31
CA ALA A 82 -18.22 16.63 -0.82
C ALA A 82 -19.45 16.58 -1.75
N PRO A 83 -19.36 16.72 -3.08
CA PRO A 83 -20.49 16.58 -3.98
C PRO A 83 -21.11 15.17 -3.93
N VAL A 84 -20.29 14.14 -3.81
CA VAL A 84 -20.75 12.75 -3.71
C VAL A 84 -21.56 12.56 -2.43
N PHE A 85 -21.02 12.99 -1.29
CA PHE A 85 -21.73 12.92 0.00
C PHE A 85 -23.01 13.76 0.02
N SER A 86 -23.00 14.94 -0.62
CA SER A 86 -24.21 15.77 -0.77
C SER A 86 -25.32 15.03 -1.55
N ALA A 87 -24.93 14.35 -2.64
CA ALA A 87 -25.88 13.59 -3.46
C ALA A 87 -26.51 12.40 -2.70
N PHE A 88 -25.74 11.76 -1.81
CA PHE A 88 -26.26 10.63 -1.00
C PHE A 88 -27.03 11.06 0.25
N SER A 89 -26.62 12.17 0.91
CA SER A 89 -27.23 12.62 2.16
C SER A 89 -28.47 13.50 1.93
N GLY A 90 -28.65 14.04 0.71
CA GLY A 90 -29.70 15.03 0.43
C GLY A 90 -29.48 16.40 1.08
N THR A 91 -28.32 16.62 1.70
CA THR A 91 -27.92 17.88 2.36
C THR A 91 -26.61 18.39 1.76
N GLU A 92 -26.42 19.71 1.73
CA GLU A 92 -25.18 20.29 1.24
C GLU A 92 -24.02 19.97 2.19
N VAL A 93 -23.06 19.16 1.73
CA VAL A 93 -21.81 18.84 2.44
C VAL A 93 -20.69 19.70 1.86
N LYS A 94 -20.01 20.47 2.70
CA LYS A 94 -18.85 21.29 2.27
C LYS A 94 -17.57 20.46 2.32
N PRO A 95 -16.53 20.80 1.54
CA PRO A 95 -15.26 20.10 1.58
C PRO A 95 -14.63 20.00 2.99
N PHE A 96 -14.83 21.02 3.83
CA PHE A 96 -14.31 21.04 5.21
C PHE A 96 -15.09 20.13 6.18
N ASP A 97 -16.29 19.68 5.82
CA ASP A 97 -17.10 18.75 6.61
C ASP A 97 -16.66 17.29 6.35
N VAL A 98 -15.89 17.06 5.29
CA VAL A 98 -15.36 15.73 4.95
C VAL A 98 -14.23 15.38 5.90
N SER A 99 -14.37 14.25 6.59
CA SER A 99 -13.35 13.79 7.54
C SER A 99 -11.98 13.61 6.88
N PRO A 100 -10.91 14.17 7.47
CA PRO A 100 -9.54 14.05 6.97
C PRO A 100 -9.06 12.59 6.84
N TYR A 101 -9.62 11.68 7.62
CA TYR A 101 -9.26 10.27 7.60
C TYR A 101 -9.43 9.64 6.21
N TRP A 102 -10.43 10.05 5.42
CA TRP A 102 -10.61 9.56 4.05
C TRP A 102 -9.40 9.84 3.17
N SER A 103 -8.84 11.03 3.29
CA SER A 103 -7.64 11.43 2.54
C SER A 103 -6.43 10.60 2.94
N VAL A 104 -6.26 10.39 4.25
CA VAL A 104 -5.14 9.61 4.79
C VAL A 104 -5.24 8.15 4.36
N TYR A 105 -6.42 7.52 4.53
CA TYR A 105 -6.62 6.13 4.10
C TYR A 105 -6.37 5.96 2.60
N LEU A 106 -6.97 6.81 1.76
CA LEU A 106 -6.80 6.71 0.32
C LEU A 106 -5.34 6.87 -0.08
N CYS A 107 -4.64 7.87 0.46
CA CYS A 107 -3.23 8.11 0.17
C CYS A 107 -2.38 6.89 0.51
N PHE A 108 -2.51 6.36 1.73
CA PHE A 108 -1.70 5.22 2.16
C PHE A 108 -2.08 3.91 1.45
N ILE A 109 -3.35 3.69 1.11
CA ILE A 109 -3.77 2.54 0.30
C ILE A 109 -3.12 2.60 -1.08
N LEU A 110 -3.18 3.75 -1.77
CA LEU A 110 -2.59 3.92 -3.10
C LEU A 110 -1.06 3.77 -3.06
N TYR A 111 -0.42 4.37 -2.05
CA TYR A 111 1.01 4.23 -1.81
C TYR A 111 1.41 2.76 -1.62
N ASN A 112 0.77 2.07 -0.67
CA ASN A 112 1.05 0.65 -0.43
C ASN A 112 0.74 -0.22 -1.66
N THR A 113 -0.35 0.06 -2.38
CA THR A 113 -0.71 -0.64 -3.63
C THR A 113 0.44 -0.58 -4.65
N ALA A 114 1.02 0.61 -4.86
CA ALA A 114 2.10 0.78 -5.80
C ALA A 114 3.35 -0.01 -5.40
N TYR A 115 3.75 0.06 -4.14
CA TYR A 115 4.92 -0.67 -3.64
C TYR A 115 4.71 -2.17 -3.64
N GLN A 116 3.55 -2.65 -3.15
CA GLN A 116 3.26 -4.08 -3.08
C GLN A 116 3.09 -4.70 -4.48
N SER A 117 2.56 -3.95 -5.45
CA SER A 117 2.45 -4.45 -6.82
C SER A 117 3.82 -4.78 -7.44
N GLU A 118 4.84 -3.96 -7.21
CA GLU A 118 6.20 -4.23 -7.70
C GLU A 118 6.88 -5.37 -6.93
N ASN A 119 6.70 -5.44 -5.61
CA ASN A 119 7.23 -6.54 -4.81
C ASN A 119 6.68 -7.87 -5.27
N ILE A 120 5.37 -7.99 -5.41
CA ILE A 120 4.69 -9.22 -5.83
C ILE A 120 5.08 -9.55 -7.27
N ARG A 121 5.12 -8.56 -8.17
CA ARG A 121 5.54 -8.76 -9.55
C ARG A 121 6.99 -9.23 -9.64
N GLY A 122 7.89 -8.65 -8.84
CA GLY A 122 9.29 -9.09 -8.72
C GLY A 122 9.40 -10.53 -8.23
N ALA A 123 8.65 -10.89 -7.19
CA ALA A 123 8.61 -12.23 -6.65
C ALA A 123 8.05 -13.26 -7.64
N LEU A 124 6.98 -12.92 -8.38
CA LEU A 124 6.42 -13.80 -9.42
C LEU A 124 7.41 -14.02 -10.57
N ARG A 125 8.20 -13.00 -10.93
CA ARG A 125 9.23 -13.11 -11.98
C ARG A 125 10.51 -13.82 -11.54
N SER A 126 10.75 -13.94 -10.24
CA SER A 126 11.94 -14.64 -9.73
C SER A 126 11.78 -16.16 -9.72
N VAL A 127 10.56 -16.67 -9.86
CA VAL A 127 10.32 -18.11 -9.99
C VAL A 127 10.79 -18.54 -11.37
N ASP A 128 11.60 -19.62 -11.43
CA ASP A 128 12.10 -20.17 -12.67
C ASP A 128 10.94 -20.58 -13.58
N HIS A 129 10.96 -20.06 -14.82
CA HIS A 129 9.94 -20.32 -15.84
C HIS A 129 9.84 -21.81 -16.19
N GLY A 130 10.94 -22.55 -16.07
CA GLY A 130 10.97 -24.00 -16.27
C GLY A 130 10.07 -24.77 -15.30
N GLN A 131 9.81 -24.24 -14.09
CA GLN A 131 8.85 -24.83 -13.15
C GLN A 131 7.41 -24.78 -13.70
N TYR A 132 7.04 -23.66 -14.31
CA TYR A 132 5.74 -23.52 -14.95
C TYR A 132 5.63 -24.42 -16.19
N GLU A 133 6.65 -24.44 -17.07
CA GLU A 133 6.68 -25.25 -18.29
C GLU A 133 6.62 -26.74 -17.96
N ALA A 134 7.39 -27.21 -16.98
CA ALA A 134 7.35 -28.60 -16.52
C ALA A 134 5.98 -29.00 -16.01
N ALA A 135 5.32 -28.14 -15.22
CA ALA A 135 3.97 -28.41 -14.72
C ALA A 135 2.94 -28.54 -15.85
N VAL A 136 3.02 -27.67 -16.86
CA VAL A 136 2.14 -27.75 -18.05
C VAL A 136 2.44 -28.99 -18.88
N ALA A 137 3.73 -29.35 -19.06
CA ALA A 137 4.13 -30.56 -19.76
C ALA A 137 3.62 -31.85 -19.08
N MET A 138 3.50 -31.82 -17.74
CA MET A 138 2.89 -32.91 -16.95
C MET A 138 1.34 -32.93 -17.00
N GLY A 139 0.72 -32.08 -17.85
CA GLY A 139 -0.73 -32.06 -18.07
C GLY A 139 -1.50 -31.14 -17.13
N MET A 140 -0.84 -30.27 -16.37
CA MET A 140 -1.54 -29.25 -15.59
C MET A 140 -2.09 -28.15 -16.49
N THR A 141 -3.30 -27.67 -16.18
CA THR A 141 -3.81 -26.43 -16.79
C THR A 141 -2.97 -25.23 -16.32
N SER A 142 -2.84 -24.20 -17.17
CA SER A 142 -2.08 -22.98 -16.85
C SER A 142 -2.46 -22.37 -15.50
N PHE A 143 -3.75 -22.37 -15.17
CA PHE A 143 -4.24 -21.88 -13.87
C PHE A 143 -3.74 -22.74 -12.70
N ARG A 144 -3.77 -24.08 -12.85
CA ARG A 144 -3.26 -24.99 -11.82
C ARG A 144 -1.74 -24.89 -11.68
N ALA A 145 -1.00 -24.81 -12.78
CA ALA A 145 0.45 -24.62 -12.77
C ALA A 145 0.81 -23.30 -12.06
N PHE A 146 0.12 -22.19 -12.39
CA PHE A 146 0.32 -20.91 -11.71
C PHE A 146 0.00 -20.97 -10.21
N THR A 147 -1.19 -21.47 -9.83
CA THR A 147 -1.64 -21.40 -8.44
C THR A 147 -0.96 -22.43 -7.52
N ARG A 148 -0.55 -23.58 -8.04
CA ARG A 148 0.04 -24.66 -7.22
C ARG A 148 1.57 -24.70 -7.25
N ILE A 149 2.20 -24.18 -8.30
CA ILE A 149 3.65 -24.25 -8.45
C ILE A 149 4.29 -22.86 -8.32
N VAL A 150 3.84 -21.89 -9.14
CA VAL A 150 4.47 -20.55 -9.18
C VAL A 150 4.10 -19.71 -7.96
N LEU A 151 2.83 -19.61 -7.65
CA LEU A 151 2.32 -18.72 -6.59
C LEU A 151 2.89 -19.04 -5.20
N PRO A 152 2.96 -20.31 -4.73
CA PRO A 152 3.56 -20.63 -3.43
C PRO A 152 5.04 -20.27 -3.35
N GLN A 153 5.81 -20.52 -4.42
CA GLN A 153 7.22 -20.15 -4.47
C GLN A 153 7.40 -18.62 -4.45
N ALA A 154 6.66 -17.91 -5.28
CA ALA A 154 6.67 -16.45 -5.31
C ALA A 154 6.27 -15.85 -3.95
N PHE A 155 5.31 -16.45 -3.24
CA PHE A 155 4.91 -15.99 -1.91
C PHE A 155 6.06 -16.03 -0.91
N VAL A 156 6.84 -17.13 -0.89
CA VAL A 156 8.02 -17.25 -0.02
C VAL A 156 9.06 -16.16 -0.34
N VAL A 157 9.27 -15.86 -1.63
CA VAL A 157 10.20 -14.80 -2.06
C VAL A 157 9.68 -13.40 -1.68
N ALA A 158 8.36 -13.19 -1.68
CA ALA A 158 7.76 -11.91 -1.32
C ALA A 158 7.77 -11.62 0.19
N LEU A 159 7.78 -12.66 1.04
CA LEU A 159 7.68 -12.53 2.51
C LEU A 159 8.69 -11.56 3.12
N PRO A 160 10.01 -11.61 2.83
CA PRO A 160 10.97 -10.68 3.41
C PRO A 160 10.63 -9.22 3.12
N ALA A 161 10.17 -8.93 1.89
CA ALA A 161 9.76 -7.59 1.51
C ALA A 161 8.51 -7.14 2.31
N PHE A 162 7.52 -7.99 2.50
CA PHE A 162 6.36 -7.68 3.33
C PHE A 162 6.75 -7.37 4.77
N PHE A 163 7.63 -8.17 5.37
CA PHE A 163 8.12 -7.92 6.72
C PHE A 163 8.93 -6.63 6.82
N THR A 164 9.73 -6.30 5.80
CA THR A 164 10.46 -5.02 5.74
C THR A 164 9.51 -3.83 5.75
N TYR A 165 8.41 -3.87 5.00
CA TYR A 165 7.40 -2.81 5.00
C TYR A 165 6.67 -2.69 6.34
N LEU A 166 6.33 -3.81 6.98
CA LEU A 166 5.77 -3.80 8.34
C LEU A 166 6.76 -3.20 9.34
N SER A 167 8.03 -3.54 9.22
CA SER A 167 9.11 -3.03 10.09
C SER A 167 9.38 -1.55 9.87
N LEU A 168 9.37 -1.06 8.62
CA LEU A 168 9.58 0.37 8.31
C LEU A 168 8.52 1.28 8.94
N ILE A 169 7.29 0.81 9.07
CA ILE A 169 6.22 1.54 9.78
C ILE A 169 6.54 1.65 11.27
N HIS A 170 7.26 0.69 11.85
CA HIS A 170 7.60 0.66 13.28
C HIS A 170 9.00 1.19 13.59
N ILE A 171 9.94 1.25 12.64
CA ILE A 171 11.38 1.47 12.91
C ILE A 171 11.93 2.73 12.19
N SER A 172 11.17 3.37 11.32
CA SER A 172 11.72 4.31 10.34
C SER A 172 12.32 5.62 10.89
N GLU A 173 12.36 5.87 12.21
CA GLU A 173 12.88 7.15 12.68
C GLU A 173 13.83 7.18 13.90
N PRO A 174 14.15 6.13 14.65
CA PRO A 174 15.11 6.31 15.77
C PRO A 174 16.56 6.45 15.31
N THR A 175 16.94 5.90 14.16
CA THR A 175 18.34 5.87 13.72
C THR A 175 18.83 7.20 13.14
N ARG A 176 17.96 8.05 12.61
CA ARG A 176 18.35 9.38 12.11
C ARG A 176 18.47 10.41 13.23
N LEU A 177 17.74 10.26 14.33
CA LEU A 177 17.83 11.13 15.49
C LEU A 177 19.03 10.81 16.38
N ALA A 178 19.65 9.64 16.26
CA ALA A 178 20.85 9.26 16.99
C ALA A 178 22.17 9.74 16.33
N LEU A 179 22.09 10.40 15.17
CA LEU A 179 23.26 10.90 14.42
C LEU A 179 23.33 12.44 14.37
N ILE A 180 22.51 13.16 15.15
CA ILE A 180 22.60 14.59 15.45
C ILE A 180 22.86 14.77 16.95
#